data_bd6c42c793d489b1e92b10ae9752e4be
#
_entry.id   bd6c42c793d489b1e92b10ae9752e4be
#
_cell.length_a   1.000
_cell.length_b   1.000
_cell.length_c   1.000
_cell.angle_alpha   90.00
_cell.angle_beta   90.00
_cell.angle_gamma   90.00
#
_symmetry.space_group_name_H-M   'P 1'
#
loop_
_entity.id
_entity.type
_entity.pdbx_description
1 polymer ?
#
loop_
_entity_poly.entity_id
_entity_poly.type
_entity_poly.pdbx_seq_one_letter_code
_entity_poly.pdbx_strand_id
1 'polypeptide(L)'
;MGDFHYARTDEIGMLADSFNHLKHQVARTIHALEGEAQLEKSLRHQESEAARLRQLIEQSRFAQLQSQINPHFLFNTLQSISNVAGIERASVTGDMVVRLANFFRYTLDHDDSVVTLAREVDLLRDYISLQELRFGERISFEMDCDARCDSCMIPKFTLQPLVENSI
;
A
#
# COMPACT_ATOMS: atom_id res chain seq x y z
N MET A 1 51.91 -13.10 3.54
CA MET A 1 52.89 -12.93 2.41
C MET A 1 54.08 -12.23 2.99
N GLY A 2 55.25 -12.92 3.07
CA GLY A 2 56.48 -12.39 3.74
C GLY A 2 57.11 -11.24 2.96
N ASP A 3 57.88 -10.38 3.65
CA ASP A 3 58.68 -9.34 3.02
C ASP A 3 59.94 -9.92 2.42
N PHE A 4 60.39 -9.35 1.31
CA PHE A 4 61.66 -9.72 0.68
C PHE A 4 62.78 -9.04 1.47
N HIS A 5 63.62 -9.82 2.16
CA HIS A 5 64.83 -9.33 2.82
C HIS A 5 66.04 -9.56 1.95
N TYR A 6 66.66 -8.49 1.48
CA TYR A 6 67.90 -8.51 0.73
C TYR A 6 68.93 -7.58 1.40
N ALA A 7 70.01 -8.13 1.92
CA ALA A 7 70.95 -7.43 2.83
C ALA A 7 72.06 -6.61 2.13
N ARG A 8 71.97 -6.38 0.81
CA ARG A 8 72.93 -5.56 0.03
C ARG A 8 72.36 -4.19 -0.28
N THR A 9 73.19 -3.16 -0.26
CA THR A 9 72.87 -1.76 -0.64
C THR A 9 73.13 -1.49 -2.12
N ASP A 10 72.90 -2.49 -2.99
CA ASP A 10 72.99 -2.36 -4.41
C ASP A 10 71.59 -2.11 -5.05
N GLU A 11 71.51 -2.00 -6.37
CA GLU A 11 70.27 -1.71 -7.13
C GLU A 11 69.19 -2.73 -6.82
N ILE A 12 69.57 -3.98 -6.50
CA ILE A 12 68.62 -5.06 -6.15
C ILE A 12 68.02 -4.83 -4.78
N GLY A 13 68.80 -4.31 -3.80
CA GLY A 13 68.29 -3.93 -2.48
C GLY A 13 67.27 -2.79 -2.57
N MET A 14 67.54 -1.74 -3.34
CA MET A 14 66.60 -0.64 -3.58
C MET A 14 65.32 -1.12 -4.27
N LEU A 15 65.38 -2.08 -5.20
CA LEU A 15 64.25 -2.68 -5.84
C LEU A 15 63.38 -3.48 -4.84
N ALA A 16 64.02 -4.29 -3.99
CA ALA A 16 63.32 -5.07 -2.96
C ALA A 16 62.57 -4.17 -1.99
N ASP A 17 63.18 -3.06 -1.53
CA ASP A 17 62.56 -2.09 -0.64
C ASP A 17 61.36 -1.37 -1.33
N SER A 18 61.52 -0.97 -2.56
CA SER A 18 60.44 -0.36 -3.37
C SER A 18 59.29 -1.32 -3.57
N PHE A 19 59.55 -2.58 -3.83
CA PHE A 19 58.57 -3.63 -3.96
C PHE A 19 57.79 -3.87 -2.64
N ASN A 20 58.52 -3.95 -1.51
CA ASN A 20 57.93 -4.10 -0.19
C ASN A 20 57.04 -2.89 0.16
N HIS A 21 57.52 -1.67 -0.16
CA HIS A 21 56.70 -0.45 0.04
C HIS A 21 55.42 -0.48 -0.77
N LEU A 22 55.48 -0.81 -2.06
CA LEU A 22 54.33 -0.94 -2.93
C LEU A 22 53.33 -2.02 -2.41
N LYS A 23 53.87 -3.19 -2.03
CA LYS A 23 53.07 -4.27 -1.44
C LYS A 23 52.26 -3.81 -0.19
N HIS A 24 52.91 -3.08 0.73
CA HIS A 24 52.30 -2.53 1.92
C HIS A 24 51.26 -1.43 1.59
N GLN A 25 51.54 -0.63 0.56
CA GLN A 25 50.62 0.37 0.10
C GLN A 25 49.34 -0.25 -0.49
N VAL A 26 49.50 -1.26 -1.37
CA VAL A 26 48.40 -2.02 -1.98
C VAL A 26 47.56 -2.70 -0.89
N ALA A 27 48.22 -3.36 0.08
CA ALA A 27 47.52 -4.02 1.19
C ALA A 27 46.66 -3.03 2.01
N ARG A 28 47.19 -1.84 2.31
CA ARG A 28 46.45 -0.78 3.01
C ARG A 28 45.23 -0.29 2.18
N THR A 29 45.42 -0.10 0.88
CA THR A 29 44.32 0.32 0.01
C THR A 29 43.21 -0.74 -0.07
N ILE A 30 43.60 -2.02 -0.18
CA ILE A 30 42.62 -3.13 -0.18
C ILE A 30 41.82 -3.13 1.15
N HIS A 31 42.49 -3.06 2.29
CA HIS A 31 41.78 -3.02 3.58
C HIS A 31 40.88 -1.80 3.75
N ALA A 32 41.30 -0.64 3.24
CA ALA A 32 40.43 0.55 3.27
C ALA A 32 39.18 0.36 2.40
N LEU A 33 39.32 -0.17 1.19
CA LEU A 33 38.20 -0.46 0.29
C LEU A 33 37.25 -1.53 0.86
N GLU A 34 37.80 -2.58 1.47
CA GLU A 34 36.99 -3.59 2.16
C GLU A 34 36.20 -2.99 3.32
N GLY A 35 36.80 -2.08 4.10
CA GLY A 35 36.13 -1.36 5.17
C GLY A 35 35.01 -0.46 4.68
N GLU A 36 35.24 0.30 3.60
CA GLU A 36 34.22 1.13 2.96
C GLU A 36 33.05 0.29 2.43
N ALA A 37 33.34 -0.81 1.73
CA ALA A 37 32.33 -1.71 1.21
C ALA A 37 31.48 -2.34 2.33
N GLN A 38 32.10 -2.69 3.46
CA GLN A 38 31.39 -3.24 4.61
C GLN A 38 30.48 -2.18 5.27
N LEU A 39 30.97 -0.95 5.39
CA LEU A 39 30.19 0.16 5.92
C LEU A 39 28.99 0.48 5.01
N GLU A 40 29.20 0.56 3.71
CA GLU A 40 28.14 0.80 2.74
C GLU A 40 27.06 -0.27 2.80
N LYS A 41 27.46 -1.54 2.90
CA LYS A 41 26.53 -2.67 3.07
C LYS A 41 25.70 -2.54 4.34
N SER A 42 26.33 -2.15 5.45
CA SER A 42 25.61 -1.96 6.71
C SER A 42 24.64 -0.79 6.68
N LEU A 43 25.02 0.32 6.04
CA LEU A 43 24.14 1.48 5.83
C LEU A 43 22.93 1.12 4.98
N ARG A 44 23.12 0.45 3.86
CA ARG A 44 22.00 -0.02 3.01
C ARG A 44 21.04 -0.94 3.75
N HIS A 45 21.59 -1.80 4.61
CA HIS A 45 20.76 -2.68 5.46
C HIS A 45 19.92 -1.88 6.45
N GLN A 46 20.53 -0.90 7.15
CA GLN A 46 19.81 -0.02 8.07
C GLN A 46 18.75 0.84 7.39
N GLU A 47 19.04 1.38 6.19
CA GLU A 47 18.09 2.15 5.41
C GLU A 47 16.89 1.29 5.00
N SER A 48 17.14 0.06 4.56
CA SER A 48 16.07 -0.90 4.21
C SER A 48 15.19 -1.25 5.40
N GLU A 49 15.78 -1.51 6.58
CA GLU A 49 15.03 -1.76 7.80
C GLU A 49 14.22 -0.54 8.24
N ALA A 50 14.80 0.66 8.17
CA ALA A 50 14.12 1.90 8.50
C ALA A 50 12.93 2.16 7.57
N ALA A 51 13.07 1.90 6.27
CA ALA A 51 11.98 2.00 5.30
C ALA A 51 10.84 1.01 5.62
N ARG A 52 11.19 -0.24 5.93
CA ARG A 52 10.21 -1.26 6.33
C ARG A 52 9.45 -0.88 7.60
N LEU A 53 10.15 -0.38 8.62
CA LEU A 53 9.53 0.05 9.87
C LEU A 53 8.58 1.24 9.65
N ARG A 54 8.97 2.22 8.82
CA ARG A 54 8.09 3.34 8.46
C ARG A 54 6.80 2.84 7.80
N GLN A 55 6.91 1.93 6.85
CA GLN A 55 5.74 1.34 6.20
C GLN A 55 4.81 0.63 7.19
N LEU A 56 5.36 -0.14 8.14
CA LEU A 56 4.57 -0.80 9.19
C LEU A 56 3.87 0.20 10.11
N ILE A 57 4.55 1.30 10.48
CA ILE A 57 3.97 2.36 11.30
C ILE A 57 2.81 3.04 10.55
N GLU A 58 2.98 3.35 9.27
CA GLU A 58 1.92 3.95 8.46
C GLU A 58 0.71 3.01 8.33
N GLN A 59 0.93 1.73 8.07
CA GLN A 59 -0.14 0.73 8.03
C GLN A 59 -0.85 0.62 9.39
N SER A 60 -0.11 0.60 10.49
CA SER A 60 -0.68 0.54 11.83
C SER A 60 -1.50 1.79 12.17
N ARG A 61 -1.00 2.98 11.81
CA ARG A 61 -1.75 4.24 12.00
C ARG A 61 -3.04 4.25 11.19
N PHE A 62 -2.98 3.80 9.94
CA PHE A 62 -4.15 3.72 9.08
C PHE A 62 -5.20 2.76 9.66
N ALA A 63 -4.80 1.56 10.09
CA ALA A 63 -5.68 0.61 10.77
C ALA A 63 -6.28 1.17 12.06
N GLN A 64 -5.50 1.93 12.85
CA GLN A 64 -5.98 2.59 14.06
C GLN A 64 -7.01 3.68 13.75
N LEU A 65 -6.78 4.49 12.71
CA LEU A 65 -7.74 5.52 12.30
C LEU A 65 -9.05 4.88 11.82
N GLN A 66 -8.98 3.80 11.05
CA GLN A 66 -10.17 3.05 10.61
C GLN A 66 -10.92 2.42 11.79
N SER A 67 -10.21 1.93 12.81
CA SER A 67 -10.85 1.33 14.01
C SER A 67 -11.58 2.35 14.88
N GLN A 68 -11.33 3.66 14.72
CA GLN A 68 -12.07 4.71 15.43
C GLN A 68 -13.53 4.84 14.94
N ILE A 69 -13.81 4.41 13.71
CA ILE A 69 -15.19 4.22 13.27
C ILE A 69 -15.61 2.84 13.78
N ASN A 70 -16.48 2.81 14.80
CA ASN A 70 -17.05 1.55 15.26
C ASN A 70 -18.07 1.03 14.22
N PRO A 71 -17.74 0.01 13.40
CA PRO A 71 -18.63 -0.44 12.34
C PRO A 71 -19.96 -0.96 12.89
N HIS A 72 -19.90 -1.62 14.03
CA HIS A 72 -21.09 -2.16 14.67
C HIS A 72 -22.07 -1.06 15.15
N PHE A 73 -21.55 0.01 15.72
CA PHE A 73 -22.39 1.16 16.09
C PHE A 73 -23.02 1.81 14.84
N LEU A 74 -22.24 2.00 13.79
CA LEU A 74 -22.72 2.57 12.54
C LEU A 74 -23.86 1.72 11.94
N PHE A 75 -23.65 0.39 11.81
CA PHE A 75 -24.68 -0.50 11.25
C PHE A 75 -25.93 -0.56 12.11
N ASN A 76 -25.81 -0.61 13.44
CA ASN A 76 -26.96 -0.60 14.33
C ASN A 76 -27.75 0.70 14.23
N THR A 77 -27.05 1.83 14.06
CA THR A 77 -27.70 3.14 13.89
C THR A 77 -28.46 3.20 12.55
N LEU A 78 -27.83 2.77 11.45
CA LEU A 78 -28.47 2.72 10.14
C LEU A 78 -29.69 1.77 10.16
N GLN A 79 -29.57 0.61 10.78
CA GLN A 79 -30.68 -0.32 10.93
C GLN A 79 -31.85 0.29 11.72
N SER A 80 -31.55 1.03 12.79
CA SER A 80 -32.58 1.73 13.57
C SER A 80 -33.31 2.79 12.73
N ILE A 81 -32.55 3.56 11.92
CA ILE A 81 -33.15 4.56 11.02
C ILE A 81 -34.03 3.87 9.96
N SER A 82 -33.57 2.78 9.37
CA SER A 82 -34.34 2.00 8.39
C SER A 82 -35.65 1.46 8.99
N ASN A 83 -35.62 0.99 10.26
CA ASN A 83 -36.79 0.52 10.95
C ASN A 83 -37.81 1.65 11.18
N VAL A 84 -37.35 2.84 11.60
CA VAL A 84 -38.21 4.03 11.77
C VAL A 84 -38.81 4.45 10.45
N ALA A 85 -38.03 4.50 9.36
CA ALA A 85 -38.53 4.78 8.00
C ALA A 85 -39.64 3.80 7.60
N GLY A 86 -39.48 2.52 7.95
CA GLY A 86 -40.51 1.50 7.72
C GLY A 86 -41.82 1.77 8.49
N ILE A 87 -41.74 2.19 9.76
CA ILE A 87 -42.88 2.55 10.59
C ILE A 87 -43.60 3.77 10.01
N GLU A 88 -42.83 4.77 9.55
CA GLU A 88 -43.35 6.00 8.95
C GLU A 88 -43.81 5.81 7.48
N ARG A 89 -43.67 4.60 6.92
CA ARG A 89 -43.96 4.26 5.53
C ARG A 89 -43.13 5.11 4.51
N ALA A 90 -41.98 5.58 4.92
CA ALA A 90 -41.04 6.33 4.11
C ALA A 90 -40.11 5.37 3.34
N SER A 91 -40.66 4.66 2.35
CA SER A 91 -39.96 3.59 1.62
C SER A 91 -38.65 4.09 0.98
N VAL A 92 -38.68 5.27 0.36
CA VAL A 92 -37.49 5.87 -0.27
C VAL A 92 -36.37 6.08 0.74
N THR A 93 -36.70 6.61 1.91
CA THR A 93 -35.73 6.82 3.01
C THR A 93 -35.17 5.48 3.51
N GLY A 94 -36.04 4.47 3.66
CA GLY A 94 -35.62 3.13 4.06
C GLY A 94 -34.65 2.51 3.08
N ASP A 95 -34.92 2.58 1.80
CA ASP A 95 -34.07 2.06 0.72
C ASP A 95 -32.72 2.79 0.68
N MET A 96 -32.70 4.12 0.84
CA MET A 96 -31.46 4.91 0.93
C MET A 96 -30.57 4.43 2.09
N VAL A 97 -31.15 4.21 3.25
CA VAL A 97 -30.41 3.77 4.44
C VAL A 97 -29.83 2.37 4.23
N VAL A 98 -30.59 1.46 3.60
CA VAL A 98 -30.11 0.11 3.28
C VAL A 98 -28.91 0.17 2.32
N ARG A 99 -29.02 0.95 1.22
CA ARG A 99 -27.92 1.13 0.26
C ARG A 99 -26.70 1.74 0.92
N LEU A 100 -26.88 2.74 1.76
CA LEU A 100 -25.80 3.36 2.53
C LEU A 100 -25.14 2.36 3.48
N ALA A 101 -25.91 1.52 4.15
CA ALA A 101 -25.39 0.47 5.02
C ALA A 101 -24.56 -0.57 4.23
N ASN A 102 -25.01 -0.96 3.03
CA ASN A 102 -24.26 -1.86 2.13
C ASN A 102 -22.93 -1.24 1.70
N PHE A 103 -22.96 0.04 1.31
CA PHE A 103 -21.78 0.80 0.93
C PHE A 103 -20.74 0.85 2.05
N PHE A 104 -21.16 1.18 3.28
CA PHE A 104 -20.27 1.17 4.44
C PHE A 104 -19.78 -0.22 4.80
N ARG A 105 -20.59 -1.25 4.67
CA ARG A 105 -20.16 -2.63 4.91
C ARG A 105 -19.07 -3.02 3.96
N TYR A 106 -19.22 -2.72 2.69
CA TYR A 106 -18.18 -2.97 1.69
C TYR A 106 -16.90 -2.18 1.97
N THR A 107 -17.02 -0.90 2.33
CA THR A 107 -15.88 -0.01 2.59
C THR A 107 -15.08 -0.43 3.83
N LEU A 108 -15.77 -0.89 4.88
CA LEU A 108 -15.18 -1.26 6.16
C LEU A 108 -14.77 -2.74 6.25
N ASP A 109 -15.12 -3.54 5.26
CA ASP A 109 -14.70 -4.93 5.14
C ASP A 109 -13.24 -4.99 4.68
N HIS A 110 -12.36 -5.56 5.50
CA HIS A 110 -10.92 -5.57 5.29
C HIS A 110 -10.38 -6.88 4.71
N ASP A 111 -11.23 -7.91 4.64
CA ASP A 111 -10.75 -9.27 4.37
C ASP A 111 -10.35 -9.48 2.90
N ASP A 112 -10.90 -8.73 1.95
CA ASP A 112 -10.66 -8.96 0.52
C ASP A 112 -10.02 -7.72 -0.15
N SER A 113 -8.77 -7.83 -0.58
CA SER A 113 -8.12 -6.84 -1.45
C SER A 113 -8.51 -6.97 -2.93
N VAL A 114 -9.03 -8.16 -3.31
CA VAL A 114 -9.47 -8.51 -4.65
C VAL A 114 -10.88 -9.10 -4.58
N VAL A 115 -11.77 -8.63 -5.42
CA VAL A 115 -13.19 -9.00 -5.43
C VAL A 115 -13.64 -9.34 -6.86
N THR A 116 -14.81 -9.94 -7.00
CA THR A 116 -15.41 -10.16 -8.32
C THR A 116 -15.93 -8.85 -8.90
N LEU A 117 -15.90 -8.73 -10.23
CA LEU A 117 -16.46 -7.58 -10.94
C LEU A 117 -17.94 -7.38 -10.59
N ALA A 118 -18.71 -8.46 -10.45
CA ALA A 118 -20.12 -8.39 -10.03
C ALA A 118 -20.27 -7.65 -8.69
N ARG A 119 -19.41 -7.93 -7.71
CA ARG A 119 -19.46 -7.27 -6.38
C ARG A 119 -19.14 -5.77 -6.46
N GLU A 120 -18.17 -5.36 -7.31
CA GLU A 120 -17.88 -3.93 -7.58
C GLU A 120 -19.05 -3.23 -8.31
N VAL A 121 -19.65 -3.91 -9.27
CA VAL A 121 -20.82 -3.40 -10.00
C VAL A 121 -22.02 -3.21 -9.08
N ASP A 122 -22.30 -4.15 -8.17
CA ASP A 122 -23.38 -4.02 -7.19
C ASP A 122 -23.16 -2.86 -6.23
N LEU A 123 -21.93 -2.69 -5.74
CA LEU A 123 -21.56 -1.51 -4.93
C LEU A 123 -21.79 -0.21 -5.72
N LEU A 124 -21.36 -0.20 -6.97
CA LEU A 124 -21.49 0.98 -7.83
C LEU A 124 -22.96 1.33 -8.09
N ARG A 125 -23.84 0.34 -8.25
CA ARG A 125 -25.29 0.55 -8.36
C ARG A 125 -25.87 1.19 -7.10
N ASP A 126 -25.48 0.73 -5.92
CA ASP A 126 -25.90 1.34 -4.65
C ASP A 126 -25.41 2.79 -4.55
N TYR A 127 -24.13 3.05 -4.88
CA TYR A 127 -23.56 4.39 -4.90
C TYR A 127 -24.28 5.32 -5.89
N ILE A 128 -24.49 4.90 -7.13
CA ILE A 128 -25.19 5.66 -8.18
C ILE A 128 -26.60 6.01 -7.72
N SER A 129 -27.35 5.04 -7.19
CA SER A 129 -28.71 5.29 -6.69
C SER A 129 -28.76 6.36 -5.58
N LEU A 130 -27.75 6.40 -4.72
CA LEU A 130 -27.64 7.46 -3.71
C LEU A 130 -27.33 8.83 -4.35
N GLN A 131 -26.50 8.88 -5.38
CA GLN A 131 -26.19 10.12 -6.10
C GLN A 131 -27.39 10.62 -6.91
N GLU A 132 -28.14 9.75 -7.57
CA GLU A 132 -29.37 10.11 -8.29
C GLU A 132 -30.40 10.73 -7.37
N LEU A 133 -30.56 10.21 -6.16
CA LEU A 133 -31.45 10.81 -5.15
C LEU A 133 -30.96 12.19 -4.68
N ARG A 134 -29.65 12.41 -4.64
CA ARG A 134 -29.04 13.68 -4.23
C ARG A 134 -29.13 14.75 -5.28
N PHE A 135 -28.87 14.39 -6.54
CA PHE A 135 -28.75 15.34 -7.65
C PHE A 135 -30.02 15.41 -8.53
N GLY A 136 -30.94 14.46 -8.38
CA GLY A 136 -32.17 14.37 -9.15
C GLY A 136 -31.88 14.20 -10.65
N GLU A 137 -32.68 14.87 -11.48
CA GLU A 137 -32.61 14.77 -12.95
C GLU A 137 -31.33 15.39 -13.58
N ARG A 138 -30.41 15.92 -12.74
CA ARG A 138 -29.17 16.56 -13.27
C ARG A 138 -28.15 15.53 -13.74
N ILE A 139 -28.23 14.32 -13.25
CA ILE A 139 -27.33 13.22 -13.62
C ILE A 139 -28.16 12.00 -13.98
N SER A 140 -27.70 11.28 -14.98
CA SER A 140 -28.25 9.98 -15.35
C SER A 140 -27.10 9.03 -15.62
N PHE A 141 -27.24 7.79 -15.18
CA PHE A 141 -26.24 6.76 -15.39
C PHE A 141 -26.83 5.63 -16.23
N GLU A 142 -26.06 5.20 -17.21
CA GLU A 142 -26.33 3.99 -17.95
C GLU A 142 -25.20 3.00 -17.68
N MET A 143 -25.56 1.78 -17.34
CA MET A 143 -24.58 0.73 -17.03
C MET A 143 -24.86 -0.48 -17.91
N ASP A 144 -23.92 -0.77 -18.79
CA ASP A 144 -23.91 -1.97 -19.61
C ASP A 144 -22.77 -2.88 -19.20
N CYS A 145 -23.09 -4.07 -18.70
CA CYS A 145 -22.14 -5.06 -18.20
C CYS A 145 -22.42 -6.43 -18.80
N ASP A 146 -21.41 -7.05 -19.39
CA ASP A 146 -21.51 -8.41 -19.88
C ASP A 146 -21.41 -9.40 -18.71
N ALA A 147 -22.48 -10.19 -18.50
CA ALA A 147 -22.53 -11.20 -17.43
C ALA A 147 -21.37 -12.22 -17.46
N ARG A 148 -20.71 -12.39 -18.61
CA ARG A 148 -19.51 -13.25 -18.71
C ARG A 148 -18.32 -12.72 -17.91
N CYS A 149 -18.30 -11.43 -17.58
CA CYS A 149 -17.26 -10.79 -16.81
C CYS A 149 -17.53 -10.78 -15.31
N ASP A 150 -18.69 -11.18 -14.84
CA ASP A 150 -19.10 -11.13 -13.42
C ASP A 150 -18.13 -11.83 -12.48
N SER A 151 -17.53 -12.93 -12.91
CA SER A 151 -16.56 -13.71 -12.14
C SER A 151 -15.12 -13.20 -12.26
N CYS A 152 -14.84 -12.17 -13.08
CA CYS A 152 -13.51 -11.60 -13.20
C CYS A 152 -13.07 -10.98 -11.86
N MET A 153 -11.85 -11.28 -11.44
CA MET A 153 -11.29 -10.76 -10.20
C MET A 153 -10.58 -9.43 -10.46
N ILE A 154 -10.96 -8.40 -9.72
CA ILE A 154 -10.36 -7.05 -9.81
C ILE A 154 -10.02 -6.51 -8.42
N PRO A 155 -9.08 -5.59 -8.30
CA PRO A 155 -8.82 -4.91 -7.03
C PRO A 155 -10.09 -4.20 -6.53
N LYS A 156 -10.34 -4.26 -5.23
CA LYS A 156 -11.43 -3.54 -4.57
C LYS A 156 -11.31 -2.04 -4.82
N PHE A 157 -12.43 -1.34 -4.98
CA PHE A 157 -12.49 0.10 -5.31
C PHE A 157 -11.88 0.47 -6.67
N THR A 158 -11.93 -0.40 -7.67
CA THR A 158 -11.44 -0.08 -9.02
C THR A 158 -12.43 0.81 -9.78
N LEU A 159 -13.73 0.53 -9.70
CA LEU A 159 -14.75 1.23 -10.51
C LEU A 159 -15.24 2.53 -9.85
N GLN A 160 -15.36 2.55 -8.52
CA GLN A 160 -15.92 3.69 -7.80
C GLN A 160 -15.19 5.02 -8.07
N PRO A 161 -13.84 5.13 -7.99
CA PRO A 161 -13.15 6.39 -8.25
C PRO A 161 -13.34 6.92 -9.67
N LEU A 162 -13.58 6.03 -10.64
CA LEU A 162 -13.84 6.42 -12.04
C LEU A 162 -15.18 7.15 -12.17
N VAL A 163 -16.20 6.64 -11.46
CA VAL A 163 -17.52 7.26 -11.45
C VAL A 163 -17.53 8.54 -10.59
N GLU A 164 -16.89 8.53 -9.43
CA GLU A 164 -16.76 9.72 -8.58
C GLU A 164 -16.11 10.91 -9.30
N ASN A 165 -15.10 10.65 -10.11
CA ASN A 165 -14.44 11.70 -10.91
C ASN A 165 -15.29 12.19 -12.09
N SER A 166 -16.40 11.53 -12.41
CA SER A 166 -17.27 11.86 -13.52
C SER A 166 -18.52 12.65 -13.10
N ILE A 167 -18.75 12.77 -11.79
CA ILE A 167 -19.85 13.52 -11.16
C ILE A 167 -19.35 14.92 -10.76
#